data_8f59c2a6f323cf601a5c066c5baeeea3
#
_entry.id   8f59c2a6f323cf601a5c066c5baeeea3
#
_cell.length_a   1.000
_cell.length_b   1.000
_cell.length_c   1.000
_cell.angle_alpha   90.00
_cell.angle_beta   90.00
_cell.angle_gamma   90.00
#
_symmetry.space_group_name_H-M   'P 1'
#
loop_
_entity.id
_entity.type
_entity.pdbx_description
1 polymer ?
#
loop_
_entity_poly.entity_id
_entity_poly.type
_entity_poly.pdbx_seq_one_letter_code
_entity_poly.pdbx_strand_id
1 'polypeptide(L)'
;MQNKLWTKDFTTITLGSVVSMLGNSIAGFGMSLFVLDYMESTLLYAIYIFLYTLPQIVAPVISGPLMDRFSRRRTIYTLDFCSAAMYLGLGILIWLDVFNFGVFAAATFLIGCINSVYMVAFESFYPMLITEGNYSKAYSISGTLHTLTMFILPVATVAYNAFGLAPLLAVNAVFFAVAAVFETRISDVESGTKMASGASYGAKSYFDDMKEGLRYLVSEKGLLAVTVYFTVISLAGGASSVITLPWFKETFENGEYMYMFVSVFSVIGRGLGGLIHYKFTLPAKRKFGIALFVYVSIALLEAFYLYTDITVMQVCCFLMGIFSVTSYNIRISATQSYVPNGIKGRFNGAFMMLNTVGTLLGELAAGVLSEFIPMRAALSVFLIFSAVSAIVIIGGNKKHVAPLYNRNA
;
A
#
# COMPACT_ATOMS: atom_id res chain seq x y z
N MET A 1 6.48 31.14 21.30
CA MET A 1 5.94 29.90 21.91
C MET A 1 5.97 28.82 20.82
N GLN A 2 6.64 27.67 21.01
CA GLN A 2 6.56 26.59 20.06
C GLN A 2 5.11 26.08 20.04
N ASN A 3 4.46 26.13 18.89
CA ASN A 3 3.12 25.57 18.72
C ASN A 3 3.17 24.08 19.03
N LYS A 4 2.40 23.63 20.03
CA LYS A 4 2.36 22.19 20.39
C LYS A 4 1.75 21.39 19.24
N LEU A 5 2.40 20.30 18.82
CA LEU A 5 1.86 19.38 17.82
C LEU A 5 0.60 18.65 18.33
N TRP A 6 0.66 18.17 19.57
CA TRP A 6 -0.43 17.41 20.20
C TRP A 6 -1.56 18.34 20.65
N THR A 7 -2.32 18.85 19.68
CA THR A 7 -3.60 19.52 19.93
C THR A 7 -4.67 18.46 20.17
N LYS A 8 -5.83 18.86 20.70
CA LYS A 8 -6.97 17.95 20.87
C LYS A 8 -7.36 17.29 19.55
N ASP A 9 -7.47 18.06 18.47
CA ASP A 9 -7.91 17.58 17.17
C ASP A 9 -6.87 16.68 16.52
N PHE A 10 -5.58 17.04 16.55
CA PHE A 10 -4.50 16.21 16.06
C PHE A 10 -4.39 14.87 16.82
N THR A 11 -4.57 14.91 18.14
CA THR A 11 -4.57 13.69 18.97
C THR A 11 -5.76 12.80 18.62
N THR A 12 -6.94 13.38 18.46
CA THR A 12 -8.17 12.65 18.14
C THR A 12 -8.06 11.95 16.79
N ILE A 13 -7.66 12.65 15.72
CA ILE A 13 -7.52 12.03 14.39
C ILE A 13 -6.42 10.97 14.38
N THR A 14 -5.29 11.21 15.07
CA THR A 14 -4.19 10.25 15.12
C THR A 14 -4.60 8.98 15.85
N LEU A 15 -5.25 9.07 17.01
CA LEU A 15 -5.72 7.90 17.76
C LEU A 15 -6.84 7.16 17.01
N GLY A 16 -7.79 7.88 16.41
CA GLY A 16 -8.83 7.29 15.56
C GLY A 16 -8.20 6.47 14.42
N SER A 17 -7.28 7.08 13.68
CA SER A 17 -6.57 6.40 12.59
C SER A 17 -5.80 5.16 13.05
N VAL A 18 -5.13 5.20 14.22
CA VAL A 18 -4.44 4.01 14.77
C VAL A 18 -5.42 2.87 14.99
N VAL A 19 -6.55 3.14 15.63
CA VAL A 19 -7.56 2.12 15.95
C VAL A 19 -8.13 1.52 14.66
N SER A 20 -8.52 2.37 13.69
CA SER A 20 -9.04 1.92 12.40
C SER A 20 -8.00 1.14 11.59
N MET A 21 -6.73 1.59 11.56
CA MET A 21 -5.66 0.88 10.85
C MET A 21 -5.37 -0.50 11.45
N LEU A 22 -5.32 -0.61 12.78
CA LEU A 22 -5.10 -1.88 13.48
C LEU A 22 -6.24 -2.86 13.19
N GLY A 23 -7.49 -2.41 13.35
CA GLY A 23 -8.66 -3.22 13.08
C GLY A 23 -8.70 -3.68 11.62
N ASN A 24 -8.46 -2.76 10.68
CA ASN A 24 -8.45 -3.05 9.25
C ASN A 24 -7.37 -4.05 8.86
N SER A 25 -6.18 -3.97 9.47
CA SER A 25 -5.09 -4.93 9.23
C SER A 25 -5.44 -6.33 9.74
N ILE A 26 -6.04 -6.43 10.92
CA ILE A 26 -6.48 -7.71 11.50
C ILE A 26 -7.62 -8.31 10.66
N ALA A 27 -8.66 -7.53 10.38
CA ALA A 27 -9.81 -8.01 9.63
C ALA A 27 -9.43 -8.35 8.17
N GLY A 28 -8.63 -7.50 7.50
CA GLY A 28 -8.19 -7.73 6.12
C GLY A 28 -7.37 -9.00 5.98
N PHE A 29 -6.44 -9.27 6.91
CA PHE A 29 -5.69 -10.52 6.90
C PHE A 29 -6.57 -11.72 7.25
N GLY A 30 -7.46 -11.59 8.25
CA GLY A 30 -8.45 -12.63 8.57
C GLY A 30 -9.38 -12.96 7.40
N MET A 31 -9.84 -11.96 6.65
CA MET A 31 -10.62 -12.16 5.42
C MET A 31 -9.81 -12.90 4.35
N SER A 32 -8.53 -12.60 4.21
CA SER A 32 -7.62 -13.30 3.29
C SER A 32 -7.47 -14.78 3.64
N LEU A 33 -7.27 -15.10 4.92
CA LEU A 33 -7.20 -16.48 5.40
C LEU A 33 -8.53 -17.21 5.19
N PHE A 34 -9.65 -16.57 5.50
CA PHE A 34 -10.98 -17.13 5.34
C PHE A 34 -11.31 -17.48 3.87
N VAL A 35 -10.98 -16.59 2.93
CA VAL A 35 -11.18 -16.88 1.49
C VAL A 35 -10.37 -18.09 1.07
N LEU A 36 -9.12 -18.20 1.54
CA LEU A 36 -8.27 -19.35 1.22
C LEU A 36 -8.77 -20.64 1.85
N ASP A 37 -9.24 -20.61 3.10
CA ASP A 37 -9.78 -21.78 3.81
C ASP A 37 -11.08 -22.28 3.19
N TYR A 38 -11.93 -21.36 2.75
CA TYR A 38 -13.27 -21.70 2.27
C TYR A 38 -13.30 -22.05 0.78
N MET A 39 -12.45 -21.41 -0.04
CA MET A 39 -12.48 -21.52 -1.50
C MET A 39 -11.44 -22.48 -2.08
N GLU A 40 -10.35 -22.73 -1.35
CA GLU A 40 -9.23 -23.57 -1.77
C GLU A 40 -8.73 -23.24 -3.21
N SER A 41 -8.86 -21.96 -3.64
CA SER A 41 -8.54 -21.50 -4.99
C SER A 41 -7.73 -20.21 -4.95
N THR A 42 -6.53 -20.25 -5.51
CA THR A 42 -5.66 -19.09 -5.68
C THR A 42 -6.27 -18.05 -6.62
N LEU A 43 -7.03 -18.49 -7.64
CA LEU A 43 -7.72 -17.57 -8.55
C LEU A 43 -8.82 -16.78 -7.84
N LEU A 44 -9.65 -17.43 -7.02
CA LEU A 44 -10.70 -16.74 -6.25
C LEU A 44 -10.09 -15.81 -5.20
N TYR A 45 -8.98 -16.20 -4.59
CA TYR A 45 -8.20 -15.32 -3.72
C TYR A 45 -7.64 -14.10 -4.48
N ALA A 46 -7.11 -14.31 -5.69
CA ALA A 46 -6.66 -13.22 -6.55
C ALA A 46 -7.81 -12.24 -6.91
N ILE A 47 -8.98 -12.77 -7.24
CA ILE A 47 -10.19 -11.95 -7.50
C ILE A 47 -10.58 -11.14 -6.26
N TYR A 48 -10.52 -11.75 -5.08
CA TYR A 48 -10.78 -11.05 -3.81
C TYR A 48 -9.82 -9.87 -3.61
N ILE A 49 -8.51 -10.08 -3.73
CA ILE A 49 -7.50 -9.03 -3.59
C ILE A 49 -7.69 -7.95 -4.66
N PHE A 50 -7.88 -8.34 -5.92
CA PHE A 50 -8.12 -7.42 -7.04
C PHE A 50 -9.35 -6.53 -6.80
N LEU A 51 -10.47 -7.08 -6.33
CA LEU A 51 -11.68 -6.31 -6.05
C LEU A 51 -11.48 -5.30 -4.92
N TYR A 52 -10.64 -5.61 -3.94
CA TYR A 52 -10.27 -4.66 -2.88
C TYR A 52 -9.36 -3.54 -3.40
N THR A 53 -8.42 -3.86 -4.30
CA THR A 53 -7.41 -2.93 -4.82
C THR A 53 -7.95 -2.05 -5.96
N LEU A 54 -8.86 -2.58 -6.80
CA LEU A 54 -9.39 -1.90 -7.97
C LEU A 54 -9.94 -0.48 -7.71
N PRO A 55 -10.70 -0.22 -6.63
CA PRO A 55 -11.20 1.12 -6.32
C PRO A 55 -10.10 2.17 -6.13
N GLN A 56 -8.88 1.79 -5.78
CA GLN A 56 -7.79 2.73 -5.54
C GLN A 56 -7.37 3.50 -6.80
N ILE A 57 -7.70 3.01 -8.00
CA ILE A 57 -7.49 3.76 -9.24
C ILE A 57 -8.61 4.76 -9.48
N VAL A 58 -9.85 4.33 -9.25
CA VAL A 58 -11.05 5.09 -9.65
C VAL A 58 -11.44 6.11 -8.59
N ALA A 59 -11.30 5.77 -7.32
CA ALA A 59 -11.74 6.60 -6.22
C ALA A 59 -11.10 8.00 -6.17
N PRO A 60 -9.78 8.19 -6.38
CA PRO A 60 -9.19 9.53 -6.38
C PRO A 60 -9.78 10.45 -7.46
N VAL A 61 -10.17 9.89 -8.61
CA VAL A 61 -10.81 10.63 -9.72
C VAL A 61 -12.17 11.17 -9.31
N ILE A 62 -12.95 10.35 -8.60
CA ILE A 62 -14.33 10.68 -8.22
C ILE A 62 -14.35 11.50 -6.94
N SER A 63 -13.52 11.15 -5.97
CA SER A 63 -13.53 11.76 -4.64
C SER A 63 -12.86 13.11 -4.57
N GLY A 64 -11.91 13.44 -5.46
CA GLY A 64 -11.30 14.77 -5.52
C GLY A 64 -12.34 15.89 -5.57
N PRO A 65 -13.22 15.93 -6.61
CA PRO A 65 -14.30 16.89 -6.70
C PRO A 65 -15.32 16.84 -5.56
N LEU A 66 -15.50 15.65 -4.93
CA LEU A 66 -16.38 15.50 -3.78
C LEU A 66 -15.79 16.19 -2.54
N MET A 67 -14.48 16.09 -2.32
CA MET A 67 -13.80 16.73 -1.19
C MET A 67 -13.81 18.26 -1.26
N ASP A 68 -13.99 18.83 -2.47
CA ASP A 68 -14.17 20.28 -2.62
C ASP A 68 -15.56 20.76 -2.23
N ARG A 69 -16.57 19.89 -2.30
CA ARG A 69 -17.98 20.23 -2.01
C ARG A 69 -18.44 19.81 -0.63
N PHE A 70 -17.89 18.71 -0.12
CA PHE A 70 -18.27 18.14 1.17
C PHE A 70 -17.19 18.44 2.21
N SER A 71 -17.59 18.45 3.48
CA SER A 71 -16.65 18.55 4.59
C SER A 71 -15.84 17.25 4.67
N ARG A 72 -14.51 17.36 4.60
CA ARG A 72 -13.58 16.23 4.71
C ARG A 72 -13.78 15.50 6.03
N ARG A 73 -13.91 16.25 7.13
CA ARG A 73 -14.25 15.72 8.45
C ARG A 73 -15.54 14.88 8.42
N ARG A 74 -16.61 15.43 7.83
CA ARG A 74 -17.90 14.69 7.73
C ARG A 74 -17.75 13.43 6.89
N THR A 75 -17.02 13.51 5.80
CA THR A 75 -16.75 12.36 4.95
C THR A 75 -16.01 11.27 5.72
N ILE A 76 -14.95 11.61 6.47
CA ILE A 76 -14.14 10.67 7.26
C ILE A 76 -15.03 9.88 8.22
N TYR A 77 -15.71 10.54 9.18
CA TYR A 77 -16.51 9.82 10.16
C TYR A 77 -17.74 9.10 9.56
N THR A 78 -18.30 9.60 8.46
CA THR A 78 -19.41 8.92 7.79
C THR A 78 -18.93 7.62 7.14
N LEU A 79 -17.77 7.63 6.48
CA LEU A 79 -17.17 6.45 5.88
C LEU A 79 -16.74 5.43 6.95
N ASP A 80 -16.28 5.88 8.11
CA ASP A 80 -15.99 4.98 9.23
C ASP A 80 -17.25 4.32 9.78
N PHE A 81 -18.37 5.05 9.91
CA PHE A 81 -19.67 4.43 10.25
C PHE A 81 -20.15 3.44 9.17
N CYS A 82 -19.95 3.78 7.89
CA CYS A 82 -20.28 2.84 6.79
C CYS A 82 -19.40 1.59 6.87
N SER A 83 -18.09 1.73 7.14
CA SER A 83 -17.18 0.61 7.35
C SER A 83 -17.62 -0.25 8.53
N ALA A 84 -17.97 0.36 9.66
CA ALA A 84 -18.49 -0.35 10.82
C ALA A 84 -19.72 -1.19 10.47
N ALA A 85 -20.69 -0.61 9.75
CA ALA A 85 -21.90 -1.30 9.32
C ALA A 85 -21.58 -2.47 8.34
N MET A 86 -20.67 -2.25 7.39
CA MET A 86 -20.27 -3.27 6.42
C MET A 86 -19.58 -4.45 7.10
N TYR A 87 -18.59 -4.20 7.97
CA TYR A 87 -17.90 -5.26 8.69
C TYR A 87 -18.80 -6.00 9.67
N LEU A 88 -19.72 -5.29 10.35
CA LEU A 88 -20.72 -5.92 11.21
C LEU A 88 -21.67 -6.81 10.40
N GLY A 89 -22.18 -6.31 9.27
CA GLY A 89 -23.06 -7.06 8.38
C GLY A 89 -22.40 -8.35 7.86
N LEU A 90 -21.13 -8.25 7.38
CA LEU A 90 -20.36 -9.42 6.98
C LEU A 90 -20.14 -10.38 8.15
N GLY A 91 -19.79 -9.86 9.33
CA GLY A 91 -19.59 -10.67 10.54
C GLY A 91 -20.84 -11.46 10.91
N ILE A 92 -22.02 -10.84 10.82
CA ILE A 92 -23.32 -11.50 11.09
C ILE A 92 -23.59 -12.60 10.05
N LEU A 93 -23.36 -12.35 8.75
CA LEU A 93 -23.57 -13.36 7.70
C LEU A 93 -22.68 -14.59 7.93
N ILE A 94 -21.41 -14.38 8.28
CA ILE A 94 -20.48 -15.46 8.57
C ILE A 94 -20.86 -16.19 9.87
N TRP A 95 -21.29 -15.45 10.90
CA TRP A 95 -21.76 -16.04 12.16
C TRP A 95 -22.99 -16.95 11.98
N LEU A 96 -23.86 -16.59 11.03
CA LEU A 96 -25.05 -17.38 10.69
C LEU A 96 -24.76 -18.52 9.71
N ASP A 97 -23.48 -18.74 9.37
CA ASP A 97 -23.03 -19.72 8.39
C ASP A 97 -23.65 -19.51 6.98
N VAL A 98 -24.00 -18.27 6.66
CA VAL A 98 -24.50 -17.86 5.36
C VAL A 98 -23.35 -17.27 4.55
N PHE A 99 -22.58 -18.12 3.92
CA PHE A 99 -21.49 -17.68 3.05
C PHE A 99 -21.88 -17.80 1.57
N ASN A 100 -21.67 -16.72 0.83
CA ASN A 100 -21.75 -16.68 -0.62
C ASN A 100 -20.58 -15.82 -1.14
N PHE A 101 -19.72 -16.41 -1.99
CA PHE A 101 -18.56 -15.69 -2.50
C PHE A 101 -18.93 -14.42 -3.27
N GLY A 102 -20.03 -14.41 -4.03
CA GLY A 102 -20.46 -13.22 -4.77
C GLY A 102 -20.84 -12.06 -3.85
N VAL A 103 -21.53 -12.36 -2.74
CA VAL A 103 -21.88 -11.35 -1.71
C VAL A 103 -20.62 -10.85 -1.00
N PHE A 104 -19.71 -11.77 -0.65
CA PHE A 104 -18.45 -11.44 0.00
C PHE A 104 -17.55 -10.58 -0.91
N ALA A 105 -17.45 -10.94 -2.19
CA ALA A 105 -16.70 -10.18 -3.21
C ALA A 105 -17.29 -8.79 -3.43
N ALA A 106 -18.62 -8.66 -3.52
CA ALA A 106 -19.30 -7.37 -3.62
C ALA A 106 -19.04 -6.49 -2.39
N ALA A 107 -19.12 -7.07 -1.19
CA ALA A 107 -18.83 -6.36 0.05
C ALA A 107 -17.35 -5.93 0.12
N THR A 108 -16.41 -6.78 -0.29
CA THR A 108 -14.98 -6.45 -0.39
C THR A 108 -14.74 -5.28 -1.33
N PHE A 109 -15.36 -5.28 -2.50
CA PHE A 109 -15.29 -4.15 -3.45
C PHE A 109 -15.81 -2.86 -2.84
N LEU A 110 -16.96 -2.90 -2.14
CA LEU A 110 -17.53 -1.74 -1.46
C LEU A 110 -16.62 -1.24 -0.32
N ILE A 111 -16.03 -2.15 0.46
CA ILE A 111 -15.03 -1.80 1.49
C ILE A 111 -13.82 -1.14 0.84
N GLY A 112 -13.34 -1.66 -0.29
CA GLY A 112 -12.27 -1.04 -1.09
C GLY A 112 -12.63 0.37 -1.57
N CYS A 113 -13.86 0.60 -2.02
CA CYS A 113 -14.36 1.93 -2.40
C CYS A 113 -14.37 2.89 -1.20
N ILE A 114 -14.92 2.45 -0.06
CA ILE A 114 -14.95 3.24 1.17
C ILE A 114 -13.54 3.61 1.60
N ASN A 115 -12.62 2.63 1.67
CA ASN A 115 -11.24 2.85 2.09
C ASN A 115 -10.52 3.83 1.15
N SER A 116 -10.71 3.71 -0.16
CA SER A 116 -10.07 4.58 -1.14
C SER A 116 -10.54 6.03 -1.04
N VAL A 117 -11.84 6.26 -0.85
CA VAL A 117 -12.39 7.61 -0.62
C VAL A 117 -11.95 8.17 0.74
N TYR A 118 -11.93 7.32 1.77
CA TYR A 118 -11.42 7.67 3.10
C TYR A 118 -9.99 8.18 3.03
N MET A 119 -9.10 7.47 2.33
CA MET A 119 -7.69 7.87 2.19
C MET A 119 -7.54 9.24 1.55
N VAL A 120 -8.30 9.55 0.49
CA VAL A 120 -8.28 10.89 -0.13
C VAL A 120 -8.78 11.97 0.82
N ALA A 121 -9.86 11.71 1.56
CA ALA A 121 -10.38 12.62 2.57
C ALA A 121 -9.37 12.84 3.69
N PHE A 122 -8.78 11.76 4.21
CA PHE A 122 -7.79 11.79 5.29
C PHE A 122 -6.53 12.54 4.89
N GLU A 123 -5.92 12.22 3.76
CA GLU A 123 -4.71 12.89 3.27
C GLU A 123 -4.90 14.38 3.03
N SER A 124 -6.11 14.80 2.67
CA SER A 124 -6.45 16.22 2.49
C SER A 124 -6.84 16.93 3.79
N PHE A 125 -7.33 16.22 4.80
CA PHE A 125 -7.74 16.77 6.09
C PHE A 125 -6.62 16.78 7.13
N TYR A 126 -5.81 15.73 7.19
CA TYR A 126 -4.73 15.56 8.18
C TYR A 126 -3.76 16.74 8.25
N PRO A 127 -3.28 17.31 7.12
CA PRO A 127 -2.40 18.49 7.17
C PRO A 127 -3.04 19.73 7.80
N MET A 128 -4.37 19.87 7.73
CA MET A 128 -5.10 21.02 8.29
C MET A 128 -5.11 21.03 9.83
N LEU A 129 -4.88 19.87 10.44
CA LEU A 129 -4.83 19.70 11.90
C LEU A 129 -3.42 19.84 12.48
N ILE A 130 -2.40 19.97 11.61
CA ILE A 130 -1.00 20.10 12.01
C ILE A 130 -0.68 21.56 12.23
N THR A 131 -0.15 21.87 13.41
CA THR A 131 0.32 23.22 13.73
C THR A 131 1.58 23.58 12.94
N GLU A 132 1.71 24.85 12.54
CA GLU A 132 2.87 25.35 11.79
C GLU A 132 4.21 24.95 12.44
N GLY A 133 5.15 24.52 11.62
CA GLY A 133 6.48 24.05 12.04
C GLY A 133 6.55 22.59 12.50
N ASN A 134 5.41 21.86 12.59
CA ASN A 134 5.37 20.47 13.06
C ASN A 134 5.08 19.42 11.98
N TYR A 135 5.00 19.80 10.69
CA TYR A 135 4.68 18.88 9.60
C TYR A 135 5.59 17.65 9.56
N SER A 136 6.91 17.84 9.64
CA SER A 136 7.86 16.73 9.63
C SER A 136 7.63 15.73 10.77
N LYS A 137 7.33 16.22 11.98
CA LYS A 137 7.04 15.36 13.14
C LYS A 137 5.74 14.59 12.96
N ALA A 138 4.69 15.25 12.48
CA ALA A 138 3.38 14.63 12.24
C ALA A 138 3.47 13.50 11.20
N TYR A 139 4.13 13.74 10.06
CA TYR A 139 4.33 12.72 9.04
C TYR A 139 5.28 11.60 9.48
N SER A 140 6.26 11.88 10.35
CA SER A 140 7.07 10.82 10.98
C SER A 140 6.22 9.92 11.87
N ILE A 141 5.27 10.46 12.63
CA ILE A 141 4.34 9.69 13.45
C ILE A 141 3.48 8.81 12.53
N SER A 142 2.86 9.38 11.49
CA SER A 142 2.04 8.63 10.53
C SER A 142 2.83 7.48 9.86
N GLY A 143 4.06 7.75 9.41
CA GLY A 143 4.93 6.72 8.82
C GLY A 143 5.32 5.61 9.80
N THR A 144 5.55 5.95 11.07
CA THR A 144 5.83 4.96 12.13
C THR A 144 4.59 4.10 12.39
N LEU A 145 3.40 4.69 12.47
CA LEU A 145 2.15 3.96 12.65
C LEU A 145 1.91 2.99 11.50
N HIS A 146 2.11 3.44 10.27
CA HIS A 146 2.01 2.56 9.10
C HIS A 146 2.98 1.37 9.15
N THR A 147 4.19 1.58 9.67
CA THR A 147 5.15 0.48 9.87
C THR A 147 4.70 -0.48 10.95
N LEU A 148 4.09 0.03 12.04
CA LEU A 148 3.60 -0.81 13.13
C LEU A 148 2.46 -1.75 12.69
N THR A 149 1.65 -1.39 11.70
CA THR A 149 0.61 -2.29 11.17
C THR A 149 1.17 -3.57 10.56
N MET A 150 2.42 -3.56 10.11
CA MET A 150 3.08 -4.77 9.59
C MET A 150 3.36 -5.81 10.69
N PHE A 151 3.49 -5.38 11.95
CA PHE A 151 3.65 -6.28 13.10
C PHE A 151 2.32 -6.88 13.57
N ILE A 152 1.19 -6.48 13.00
CA ILE A 152 -0.14 -6.97 13.35
C ILE A 152 -0.43 -8.34 12.71
N LEU A 153 0.27 -8.71 11.63
CA LEU A 153 0.07 -10.01 10.96
C LEU A 153 0.07 -11.20 11.94
N PRO A 154 1.05 -11.34 12.84
CA PRO A 154 1.06 -12.39 13.87
C PRO A 154 -0.20 -12.40 14.73
N VAL A 155 -0.63 -11.22 15.16
CA VAL A 155 -1.82 -11.09 16.00
C VAL A 155 -3.07 -11.49 15.24
N ALA A 156 -3.18 -11.08 13.97
CA ALA A 156 -4.30 -11.43 13.10
C ALA A 156 -4.39 -12.93 12.86
N THR A 157 -3.24 -13.61 12.62
CA THR A 157 -3.19 -15.06 12.44
C THR A 157 -3.67 -15.81 13.69
N VAL A 158 -3.11 -15.48 14.86
CA VAL A 158 -3.50 -16.10 16.12
C VAL A 158 -4.98 -15.86 16.43
N ALA A 159 -5.45 -14.62 16.23
CA ALA A 159 -6.84 -14.26 16.48
C ALA A 159 -7.81 -14.99 15.53
N TYR A 160 -7.46 -15.09 14.23
CA TYR A 160 -8.26 -15.82 13.25
C TYR A 160 -8.36 -17.31 13.62
N ASN A 161 -7.24 -17.96 13.93
CA ASN A 161 -7.24 -19.39 14.26
C ASN A 161 -7.93 -19.68 15.59
N ALA A 162 -7.89 -18.76 16.56
CA ALA A 162 -8.53 -18.94 17.86
C ALA A 162 -10.04 -18.66 17.85
N PHE A 163 -10.49 -17.67 17.07
CA PHE A 163 -11.85 -17.15 17.17
C PHE A 163 -12.64 -17.21 15.84
N GLY A 164 -11.98 -17.48 14.72
CA GLY A 164 -12.57 -17.40 13.38
C GLY A 164 -12.75 -15.96 12.89
N LEU A 165 -13.33 -15.81 11.69
CA LEU A 165 -13.47 -14.50 11.05
C LEU A 165 -14.57 -13.63 11.67
N ALA A 166 -15.73 -14.18 12.03
CA ALA A 166 -16.88 -13.40 12.48
C ALA A 166 -16.60 -12.50 13.69
N PRO A 167 -15.95 -12.98 14.79
CA PRO A 167 -15.55 -12.11 15.90
C PRO A 167 -14.55 -11.04 15.53
N LEU A 168 -13.62 -11.32 14.60
CA LEU A 168 -12.64 -10.34 14.13
C LEU A 168 -13.32 -9.19 13.40
N LEU A 169 -14.30 -9.49 12.54
CA LEU A 169 -15.09 -8.48 11.85
C LEU A 169 -15.94 -7.66 12.82
N ALA A 170 -16.53 -8.29 13.83
CA ALA A 170 -17.28 -7.60 14.87
C ALA A 170 -16.40 -6.62 15.68
N VAL A 171 -15.21 -7.04 16.10
CA VAL A 171 -14.23 -6.18 16.80
C VAL A 171 -13.80 -5.02 15.89
N ASN A 172 -13.53 -5.30 14.61
CA ASN A 172 -13.17 -4.26 13.65
C ASN A 172 -14.32 -3.25 13.46
N ALA A 173 -15.57 -3.72 13.38
CA ALA A 173 -16.73 -2.85 13.31
C ALA A 173 -16.82 -1.92 14.53
N VAL A 174 -16.55 -2.44 15.74
CA VAL A 174 -16.48 -1.62 16.96
C VAL A 174 -15.35 -0.59 16.87
N PHE A 175 -14.18 -0.96 16.37
CA PHE A 175 -13.05 -0.04 16.22
C PHE A 175 -13.41 1.12 15.27
N PHE A 176 -14.02 0.83 14.12
CA PHE A 176 -14.49 1.87 13.20
C PHE A 176 -15.57 2.75 13.82
N ALA A 177 -16.54 2.18 14.53
CA ALA A 177 -17.58 2.94 15.22
C ALA A 177 -17.00 3.87 16.30
N VAL A 178 -16.02 3.39 17.08
CA VAL A 178 -15.31 4.18 18.10
C VAL A 178 -14.51 5.30 17.44
N ALA A 179 -13.74 5.00 16.38
CA ALA A 179 -13.00 6.02 15.62
C ALA A 179 -13.94 7.10 15.08
N ALA A 180 -15.04 6.71 14.42
CA ALA A 180 -16.05 7.62 13.91
C ALA A 180 -16.62 8.55 15.02
N VAL A 181 -16.97 7.99 16.19
CA VAL A 181 -17.46 8.78 17.33
C VAL A 181 -16.41 9.78 17.82
N PHE A 182 -15.15 9.41 17.88
CA PHE A 182 -14.07 10.36 18.23
C PHE A 182 -13.92 11.45 17.17
N GLU A 183 -13.95 11.11 15.89
CA GLU A 183 -13.78 12.04 14.77
C GLU A 183 -14.93 13.05 14.65
N THR A 184 -16.16 12.69 15.08
CA THR A 184 -17.25 13.66 15.19
C THR A 184 -16.95 14.80 16.17
N ARG A 185 -15.99 14.63 17.11
CA ARG A 185 -15.61 15.62 18.12
C ARG A 185 -14.47 16.53 17.69
N ILE A 186 -13.87 16.32 16.51
CA ILE A 186 -12.85 17.20 15.94
C ILE A 186 -13.50 18.55 15.60
N SER A 187 -12.79 19.65 15.80
CA SER A 187 -13.29 20.99 15.52
C SER A 187 -13.52 21.21 14.02
N ASP A 188 -14.46 22.08 13.67
CA ASP A 188 -14.70 22.46 12.27
C ASP A 188 -13.66 23.46 11.80
N VAL A 189 -12.51 22.95 11.36
CA VAL A 189 -11.36 23.75 10.88
C VAL A 189 -11.59 24.19 9.41
N GLU A 190 -12.60 23.64 8.74
CA GLU A 190 -12.85 23.85 7.30
C GLU A 190 -13.67 25.13 7.01
N SER A 191 -14.38 25.65 8.00
CA SER A 191 -15.28 26.78 7.83
C SER A 191 -14.58 28.09 7.40
N GLY A 192 -13.27 28.23 7.71
CA GLY A 192 -12.44 29.35 7.28
C GLY A 192 -11.78 29.23 5.89
N THR A 193 -11.71 28.01 5.33
CA THR A 193 -10.91 27.74 4.13
C THR A 193 -11.78 27.65 2.84
N LYS A 194 -13.10 27.50 2.97
CA LYS A 194 -14.03 27.35 1.83
C LYS A 194 -14.15 28.56 0.89
N MET A 195 -13.58 29.71 1.25
CA MET A 195 -13.73 30.95 0.46
C MET A 195 -12.57 31.26 -0.48
N ALA A 196 -11.49 30.50 -0.50
CA ALA A 196 -10.29 30.88 -1.26
C ALA A 196 -10.13 30.20 -2.61
N SER A 197 -10.88 29.15 -2.94
CA SER A 197 -10.74 28.44 -4.23
C SER A 197 -12.04 28.52 -5.04
N GLY A 198 -12.21 29.58 -5.81
CA GLY A 198 -13.30 29.76 -6.77
C GLY A 198 -13.23 28.86 -8.02
N ALA A 199 -12.32 27.91 -8.08
CA ALA A 199 -12.21 26.92 -9.16
C ALA A 199 -12.60 25.55 -8.61
N SER A 200 -13.78 25.05 -8.97
CA SER A 200 -14.18 23.66 -8.72
C SER A 200 -13.21 22.72 -9.44
N TYR A 201 -12.38 22.02 -8.68
CA TYR A 201 -11.51 20.95 -9.20
C TYR A 201 -12.40 19.74 -9.55
N GLY A 202 -12.80 19.67 -10.82
CA GLY A 202 -13.71 18.63 -11.33
C GLY A 202 -12.95 17.40 -11.86
N ALA A 203 -13.69 16.33 -12.12
CA ALA A 203 -13.12 15.12 -12.75
C ALA A 203 -12.37 15.46 -14.06
N LYS A 204 -12.83 16.42 -14.84
CA LYS A 204 -12.12 16.90 -16.04
C LYS A 204 -10.75 17.48 -15.71
N SER A 205 -10.64 18.31 -14.66
CA SER A 205 -9.35 18.87 -14.23
C SER A 205 -8.40 17.77 -13.74
N TYR A 206 -8.92 16.74 -13.07
CA TYR A 206 -8.13 15.57 -12.68
C TYR A 206 -7.58 14.82 -13.90
N PHE A 207 -8.41 14.56 -14.91
CA PHE A 207 -7.95 13.93 -16.15
C PHE A 207 -6.96 14.78 -16.94
N ASP A 208 -7.16 16.10 -16.96
CA ASP A 208 -6.22 17.04 -17.60
C ASP A 208 -4.87 17.06 -16.87
N ASP A 209 -4.87 17.09 -15.53
CA ASP A 209 -3.66 17.00 -14.71
C ASP A 209 -2.96 15.65 -14.88
N MET A 210 -3.72 14.56 -14.93
CA MET A 210 -3.18 13.21 -15.18
C MET A 210 -2.53 13.14 -16.58
N LYS A 211 -3.20 13.67 -17.59
CA LYS A 211 -2.69 13.73 -18.97
C LYS A 211 -1.42 14.58 -19.06
N GLU A 212 -1.37 15.68 -18.32
CA GLU A 212 -0.18 16.54 -18.25
C GLU A 212 0.97 15.83 -17.54
N GLY A 213 0.69 15.14 -16.41
CA GLY A 213 1.66 14.29 -15.71
C GLY A 213 2.23 13.18 -16.59
N LEU A 214 1.37 12.48 -17.33
CA LEU A 214 1.78 11.44 -18.29
C LEU A 214 2.59 12.05 -19.46
N ARG A 215 2.19 13.20 -19.99
CA ARG A 215 2.94 13.88 -21.06
C ARG A 215 4.33 14.28 -20.59
N TYR A 216 4.43 14.86 -19.40
CA TYR A 216 5.72 15.20 -18.79
C TYR A 216 6.59 13.95 -18.59
N LEU A 217 6.00 12.88 -18.05
CA LEU A 217 6.69 11.61 -17.87
C LEU A 217 7.27 11.06 -19.19
N VAL A 218 6.48 11.07 -20.27
CA VAL A 218 6.93 10.59 -21.59
C VAL A 218 8.00 11.50 -22.21
N SER A 219 7.99 12.79 -21.92
CA SER A 219 9.01 13.73 -22.41
C SER A 219 10.38 13.52 -21.76
N GLU A 220 10.40 13.00 -20.52
CA GLU A 220 11.60 12.81 -19.68
C GLU A 220 12.06 11.35 -19.69
N LYS A 221 12.96 10.97 -20.63
CA LYS A 221 13.39 9.58 -20.84
C LYS A 221 13.88 8.87 -19.57
N GLY A 222 14.54 9.59 -18.66
CA GLY A 222 15.03 9.02 -17.40
C GLY A 222 13.89 8.69 -16.44
N LEU A 223 12.91 9.60 -16.30
CA LEU A 223 11.71 9.39 -15.47
C LEU A 223 10.82 8.30 -16.06
N LEU A 224 10.67 8.29 -17.39
CA LEU A 224 9.90 7.25 -18.09
C LEU A 224 10.49 5.86 -17.80
N ALA A 225 11.80 5.69 -17.98
CA ALA A 225 12.46 4.41 -17.71
C ALA A 225 12.27 3.96 -16.26
N VAL A 226 12.43 4.87 -15.29
CA VAL A 226 12.19 4.59 -13.87
C VAL A 226 10.73 4.20 -13.64
N THR A 227 9.78 4.94 -14.17
CA THR A 227 8.35 4.65 -13.95
C THR A 227 7.93 3.33 -14.56
N VAL A 228 8.31 3.04 -15.80
CA VAL A 228 8.01 1.77 -16.47
C VAL A 228 8.60 0.60 -15.68
N TYR A 229 9.85 0.72 -15.21
CA TYR A 229 10.45 -0.30 -14.38
C TYR A 229 9.70 -0.51 -13.05
N PHE A 230 9.31 0.58 -12.36
CA PHE A 230 8.54 0.47 -11.12
C PHE A 230 7.11 -0.07 -11.35
N THR A 231 6.51 0.16 -12.51
CA THR A 231 5.26 -0.50 -12.91
C THR A 231 5.45 -2.02 -13.02
N VAL A 232 6.60 -2.48 -13.58
CA VAL A 232 6.95 -3.92 -13.64
C VAL A 232 7.21 -4.49 -12.25
N ILE A 233 7.90 -3.74 -11.35
CA ILE A 233 8.04 -4.16 -9.94
C ILE A 233 6.66 -4.30 -9.28
N SER A 234 5.76 -3.36 -9.51
CA SER A 234 4.42 -3.41 -8.93
C SER A 234 3.61 -4.59 -9.47
N LEU A 235 3.78 -4.93 -10.75
CA LEU A 235 3.19 -6.15 -11.33
C LEU A 235 3.73 -7.41 -10.63
N ALA A 236 5.05 -7.52 -10.43
CA ALA A 236 5.62 -8.63 -9.69
C ALA A 236 5.19 -8.64 -8.21
N GLY A 237 5.05 -7.47 -7.59
CA GLY A 237 4.52 -7.33 -6.23
C GLY A 237 3.06 -7.77 -6.10
N GLY A 238 2.22 -7.46 -7.09
CA GLY A 238 0.84 -7.95 -7.17
C GLY A 238 0.80 -9.48 -7.30
N ALA A 239 1.68 -10.06 -8.12
CA ALA A 239 1.81 -11.51 -8.22
C ALA A 239 2.25 -12.14 -6.88
N SER A 240 3.21 -11.53 -6.20
CA SER A 240 3.69 -12.00 -4.90
C SER A 240 2.58 -11.96 -3.83
N SER A 241 1.75 -10.91 -3.80
CA SER A 241 0.64 -10.78 -2.84
C SER A 241 -0.41 -11.87 -2.97
N VAL A 242 -0.61 -12.39 -4.17
CA VAL A 242 -1.60 -13.45 -4.47
C VAL A 242 -1.01 -14.84 -4.26
N ILE A 243 0.26 -15.07 -4.59
CA ILE A 243 0.86 -16.41 -4.61
C ILE A 243 1.46 -16.80 -3.27
N THR A 244 2.08 -15.87 -2.55
CA THR A 244 2.94 -16.23 -1.41
C THR A 244 2.18 -16.89 -0.28
N LEU A 245 1.10 -16.29 0.21
CA LEU A 245 0.31 -16.82 1.32
C LEU A 245 -0.36 -18.17 0.96
N PRO A 246 -1.04 -18.31 -0.19
CA PRO A 246 -1.57 -19.62 -0.64
C PRO A 246 -0.51 -20.70 -0.71
N TRP A 247 0.67 -20.39 -1.28
CA TRP A 247 1.76 -21.36 -1.37
C TRP A 247 2.23 -21.85 0.01
N PHE A 248 2.36 -20.97 0.99
CA PHE A 248 2.70 -21.39 2.37
C PHE A 248 1.62 -22.29 2.97
N LYS A 249 0.33 -21.96 2.77
CA LYS A 249 -0.79 -22.75 3.27
C LYS A 249 -0.86 -24.14 2.63
N GLU A 250 -0.56 -24.28 1.35
CA GLU A 250 -0.53 -25.59 0.69
C GLU A 250 0.71 -26.41 1.04
N THR A 251 1.84 -25.74 1.36
CA THR A 251 3.13 -26.44 1.54
C THR A 251 3.35 -26.89 2.98
N PHE A 252 2.82 -26.19 3.96
CA PHE A 252 3.07 -26.43 5.39
C PHE A 252 1.76 -26.66 6.14
N GLU A 253 1.77 -27.59 7.11
CA GLU A 253 0.60 -27.91 7.96
C GLU A 253 0.05 -26.69 8.71
N ASN A 254 0.92 -25.75 9.11
CA ASN A 254 0.57 -24.45 9.71
C ASN A 254 1.11 -23.31 8.84
N GLY A 255 0.73 -23.30 7.57
CA GLY A 255 1.33 -22.45 6.55
C GLY A 255 1.22 -20.95 6.82
N GLU A 256 0.12 -20.49 7.42
CA GLU A 256 -0.07 -19.10 7.81
C GLU A 256 0.92 -18.65 8.89
N TYR A 257 1.25 -19.53 9.86
CA TYR A 257 2.27 -19.23 10.86
C TYR A 257 3.68 -19.24 10.25
N MET A 258 3.94 -20.15 9.30
CA MET A 258 5.22 -20.18 8.58
C MET A 258 5.40 -18.95 7.72
N TYR A 259 4.36 -18.53 6.98
CA TYR A 259 4.36 -17.26 6.24
C TYR A 259 4.69 -16.08 7.14
N MET A 260 4.01 -15.98 8.28
CA MET A 260 4.24 -14.95 9.28
C MET A 260 5.68 -14.98 9.78
N PHE A 261 6.17 -16.16 10.20
CA PHE A 261 7.51 -16.35 10.76
C PHE A 261 8.62 -15.97 9.79
N VAL A 262 8.43 -16.26 8.51
CA VAL A 262 9.37 -15.84 7.44
C VAL A 262 9.25 -14.35 7.15
N SER A 263 8.02 -13.81 7.06
CA SER A 263 7.77 -12.42 6.68
C SER A 263 8.26 -11.41 7.71
N VAL A 264 8.27 -11.74 9.01
CA VAL A 264 8.81 -10.88 10.08
C VAL A 264 10.26 -10.49 9.81
N PHE A 265 11.07 -11.36 9.21
CA PHE A 265 12.45 -11.04 8.87
C PHE A 265 12.58 -9.91 7.84
N SER A 266 11.61 -9.78 6.92
CA SER A 266 11.56 -8.63 6.00
C SER A 266 11.30 -7.32 6.76
N VAL A 267 10.45 -7.33 7.78
CA VAL A 267 10.17 -6.14 8.61
C VAL A 267 11.41 -5.75 9.42
N ILE A 268 12.10 -6.73 10.03
CA ILE A 268 13.37 -6.51 10.74
C ILE A 268 14.43 -5.94 9.79
N GLY A 269 14.54 -6.51 8.58
CA GLY A 269 15.43 -6.03 7.54
C GLY A 269 15.14 -4.58 7.12
N ARG A 270 13.86 -4.21 6.97
CA ARG A 270 13.45 -2.82 6.69
C ARG A 270 13.83 -1.88 7.83
N GLY A 271 13.63 -2.27 9.08
CA GLY A 271 14.03 -1.50 10.24
C GLY A 271 15.54 -1.23 10.26
N LEU A 272 16.35 -2.27 10.03
CA LEU A 272 17.80 -2.14 9.95
C LEU A 272 18.23 -1.30 8.74
N GLY A 273 17.61 -1.51 7.57
CA GLY A 273 17.86 -0.70 6.36
C GLY A 273 17.59 0.79 6.62
N GLY A 274 16.49 1.11 7.32
CA GLY A 274 16.19 2.48 7.73
C GLY A 274 17.27 3.08 8.65
N LEU A 275 17.73 2.33 9.65
CA LEU A 275 18.82 2.76 10.54
C LEU A 275 20.14 2.97 9.81
N ILE A 276 20.48 2.09 8.85
CA ILE A 276 21.68 2.23 8.01
C ILE A 276 21.60 3.52 7.21
N HIS A 277 20.47 3.79 6.53
CA HIS A 277 20.30 5.00 5.74
C HIS A 277 20.20 6.29 6.59
N TYR A 278 19.78 6.19 7.84
CA TYR A 278 19.82 7.32 8.77
C TYR A 278 21.25 7.72 9.15
N LYS A 279 22.13 6.73 9.35
CA LYS A 279 23.54 6.96 9.75
C LYS A 279 24.47 7.19 8.57
N PHE A 280 24.22 6.54 7.44
CA PHE A 280 25.13 6.52 6.29
C PHE A 280 24.43 7.02 5.03
N THR A 281 25.01 8.04 4.41
CA THR A 281 24.56 8.54 3.11
C THR A 281 25.23 7.77 1.98
N LEU A 282 24.45 7.36 0.99
CA LEU A 282 24.99 6.68 -0.19
C LEU A 282 25.83 7.62 -1.04
N PRO A 283 27.03 7.20 -1.50
CA PRO A 283 27.87 8.01 -2.40
C PRO A 283 27.10 8.35 -3.68
N ALA A 284 26.91 9.64 -3.97
CA ALA A 284 26.10 10.10 -5.11
C ALA A 284 26.52 9.41 -6.42
N LYS A 285 27.81 9.38 -6.75
CA LYS A 285 28.35 8.78 -7.99
C LYS A 285 28.05 7.28 -8.16
N ARG A 286 27.68 6.55 -7.08
CA ARG A 286 27.46 5.10 -7.08
C ARG A 286 25.97 4.73 -6.95
N LYS A 287 25.07 5.70 -6.73
CA LYS A 287 23.63 5.43 -6.50
C LYS A 287 23.01 4.64 -7.64
N PHE A 288 23.33 4.93 -8.90
CA PHE A 288 22.84 4.17 -10.06
C PHE A 288 23.26 2.69 -10.01
N GLY A 289 24.54 2.40 -9.76
CA GLY A 289 25.03 1.03 -9.69
C GLY A 289 24.42 0.27 -8.50
N ILE A 290 24.31 0.93 -7.34
CA ILE A 290 23.68 0.37 -6.14
C ILE A 290 22.20 0.08 -6.42
N ALA A 291 21.47 0.99 -7.06
CA ALA A 291 20.07 0.79 -7.41
C ALA A 291 19.87 -0.42 -8.33
N LEU A 292 20.65 -0.52 -9.40
CA LEU A 292 20.58 -1.65 -10.34
C LEU A 292 20.89 -2.98 -9.64
N PHE A 293 21.95 -3.01 -8.81
CA PHE A 293 22.29 -4.19 -8.01
C PHE A 293 21.14 -4.59 -7.08
N VAL A 294 20.57 -3.64 -6.34
CA VAL A 294 19.49 -3.85 -5.39
C VAL A 294 18.21 -4.35 -6.09
N TYR A 295 17.87 -3.76 -7.24
CA TYR A 295 16.69 -4.16 -8.01
C TYR A 295 16.78 -5.61 -8.49
N VAL A 296 17.91 -5.97 -9.08
CA VAL A 296 18.15 -7.35 -9.55
C VAL A 296 18.21 -8.31 -8.36
N SER A 297 18.88 -7.93 -7.27
CA SER A 297 19.01 -8.79 -6.08
C SER A 297 17.66 -9.07 -5.42
N ILE A 298 16.78 -8.07 -5.23
CA ILE A 298 15.45 -8.27 -4.68
C ILE A 298 14.68 -9.26 -5.55
N ALA A 299 14.62 -9.01 -6.86
CA ALA A 299 13.86 -9.84 -7.77
C ALA A 299 14.38 -11.29 -7.83
N LEU A 300 15.69 -11.51 -7.81
CA LEU A 300 16.25 -12.86 -7.79
C LEU A 300 16.07 -13.56 -6.45
N LEU A 301 16.28 -12.87 -5.32
CA LEU A 301 16.05 -13.43 -4.00
C LEU A 301 14.58 -13.90 -3.87
N GLU A 302 13.64 -13.04 -4.28
CA GLU A 302 12.22 -13.35 -4.23
C GLU A 302 11.79 -14.42 -5.25
N ALA A 303 12.45 -14.50 -6.42
CA ALA A 303 12.16 -15.52 -7.41
C ALA A 303 12.51 -16.94 -6.95
N PHE A 304 13.52 -17.06 -6.10
CA PHE A 304 14.05 -18.36 -5.73
C PHE A 304 13.87 -18.77 -4.27
N TYR A 305 13.44 -17.85 -3.38
CA TYR A 305 13.35 -18.17 -1.94
C TYR A 305 12.34 -19.30 -1.65
N LEU A 306 11.25 -19.41 -2.40
CA LEU A 306 10.25 -20.49 -2.22
C LEU A 306 10.76 -21.90 -2.62
N TYR A 307 11.97 -22.00 -3.17
CA TYR A 307 12.62 -23.28 -3.49
C TYR A 307 13.63 -23.70 -2.41
N THR A 308 13.79 -22.92 -1.36
CA THR A 308 14.79 -23.12 -0.30
C THR A 308 14.13 -23.57 0.99
N ASP A 309 14.94 -23.91 1.98
CA ASP A 309 14.46 -24.17 3.33
C ASP A 309 14.07 -22.87 4.07
N ILE A 310 13.34 -23.04 5.20
CA ILE A 310 12.80 -21.91 5.98
C ILE A 310 13.90 -20.95 6.44
N THR A 311 15.07 -21.45 6.84
CA THR A 311 16.17 -20.61 7.33
C THR A 311 16.71 -19.72 6.22
N VAL A 312 16.88 -20.28 5.03
CA VAL A 312 17.30 -19.50 3.84
C VAL A 312 16.21 -18.52 3.41
N MET A 313 14.92 -18.90 3.46
CA MET A 313 13.80 -17.97 3.24
C MET A 313 13.87 -16.75 4.16
N GLN A 314 14.12 -16.96 5.45
CA GLN A 314 14.27 -15.88 6.43
C GLN A 314 15.41 -14.95 6.10
N VAL A 315 16.57 -15.49 5.73
CA VAL A 315 17.74 -14.69 5.30
C VAL A 315 17.41 -13.91 4.02
N CYS A 316 16.75 -14.54 3.05
CA CYS A 316 16.30 -13.84 1.83
C CYS A 316 15.34 -12.70 2.18
N CYS A 317 14.32 -12.94 3.00
CA CYS A 317 13.37 -11.92 3.44
C CYS A 317 14.06 -10.77 4.18
N PHE A 318 15.01 -11.07 5.05
CA PHE A 318 15.79 -10.06 5.77
C PHE A 318 16.58 -9.17 4.79
N LEU A 319 17.30 -9.77 3.84
CA LEU A 319 18.05 -9.03 2.82
C LEU A 319 17.14 -8.21 1.91
N MET A 320 16.02 -8.79 1.45
CA MET A 320 15.00 -8.06 0.68
C MET A 320 14.45 -6.86 1.46
N GLY A 321 14.27 -7.00 2.78
CA GLY A 321 13.86 -5.90 3.66
C GLY A 321 14.86 -4.73 3.60
N ILE A 322 16.15 -4.98 3.79
CA ILE A 322 17.21 -3.94 3.72
C ILE A 322 17.24 -3.31 2.33
N PHE A 323 17.23 -4.13 1.28
CA PHE A 323 17.31 -3.66 -0.10
C PHE A 323 16.09 -2.86 -0.52
N SER A 324 14.88 -3.20 -0.02
CA SER A 324 13.65 -2.46 -0.33
C SER A 324 13.70 -1.01 0.15
N VAL A 325 14.26 -0.77 1.34
CA VAL A 325 14.47 0.60 1.87
C VAL A 325 15.49 1.34 1.02
N THR A 326 16.58 0.68 0.60
CA THR A 326 17.58 1.27 -0.29
C THR A 326 16.98 1.65 -1.64
N SER A 327 16.22 0.73 -2.25
CA SER A 327 15.47 0.95 -3.49
C SER A 327 14.56 2.18 -3.39
N TYR A 328 13.74 2.22 -2.34
CA TYR A 328 12.79 3.32 -2.08
C TYR A 328 13.51 4.66 -1.94
N ASN A 329 14.56 4.72 -1.10
CA ASN A 329 15.27 5.97 -0.82
C ASN A 329 15.97 6.52 -2.06
N ILE A 330 16.63 5.69 -2.86
CA ILE A 330 17.27 6.14 -4.11
C ILE A 330 16.24 6.69 -5.06
N ARG A 331 15.14 5.96 -5.29
CA ARG A 331 14.07 6.39 -6.20
C ARG A 331 13.43 7.69 -5.74
N ILE A 332 12.95 7.74 -4.48
CA ILE A 332 12.17 8.89 -4.00
C ILE A 332 13.04 10.16 -3.99
N SER A 333 14.27 10.08 -3.47
CA SER A 333 15.16 11.25 -3.44
C SER A 333 15.50 11.74 -4.85
N ALA A 334 15.76 10.84 -5.79
CA ALA A 334 16.05 11.17 -7.18
C ALA A 334 14.86 11.83 -7.87
N THR A 335 13.67 11.23 -7.81
CA THR A 335 12.47 11.76 -8.48
C THR A 335 12.02 13.07 -7.85
N GLN A 336 12.00 13.18 -6.52
CA GLN A 336 11.56 14.39 -5.83
C GLN A 336 12.52 15.58 -5.99
N SER A 337 13.82 15.33 -6.18
CA SER A 337 14.80 16.38 -6.44
C SER A 337 14.87 16.79 -7.92
N TYR A 338 14.47 15.90 -8.84
CA TYR A 338 14.51 16.16 -10.28
C TYR A 338 13.28 16.90 -10.78
N VAL A 339 12.09 16.47 -10.35
CA VAL A 339 10.82 16.98 -10.86
C VAL A 339 10.54 18.39 -10.30
N PRO A 340 10.27 19.39 -11.17
CA PRO A 340 9.93 20.74 -10.74
C PRO A 340 8.69 20.77 -9.85
N ASN A 341 8.69 21.69 -8.85
CA ASN A 341 7.60 21.78 -7.88
C ASN A 341 6.21 21.96 -8.50
N GLY A 342 6.11 22.73 -9.59
CA GLY A 342 4.84 23.02 -10.26
C GLY A 342 4.15 21.82 -10.93
N ILE A 343 4.90 20.74 -11.23
CA ILE A 343 4.35 19.53 -11.88
C ILE A 343 4.51 18.27 -11.03
N LYS A 344 5.15 18.41 -9.87
CA LYS A 344 5.48 17.28 -8.97
C LYS A 344 4.26 16.46 -8.56
N GLY A 345 3.15 17.10 -8.22
CA GLY A 345 1.90 16.42 -7.88
C GLY A 345 1.34 15.60 -9.05
N ARG A 346 1.32 16.16 -10.25
CA ARG A 346 0.85 15.49 -11.47
C ARG A 346 1.73 14.31 -11.86
N PHE A 347 3.05 14.46 -11.74
CA PHE A 347 4.01 13.37 -11.94
C PHE A 347 3.77 12.24 -10.92
N ASN A 348 3.65 12.56 -9.63
CA ASN A 348 3.43 11.55 -8.58
C ASN A 348 2.09 10.82 -8.80
N GLY A 349 1.03 11.54 -9.17
CA GLY A 349 -0.26 10.94 -9.51
C GLY A 349 -0.17 9.96 -10.67
N ALA A 350 0.48 10.35 -11.77
CA ALA A 350 0.71 9.48 -12.93
C ALA A 350 1.57 8.26 -12.57
N PHE A 351 2.63 8.46 -11.78
CA PHE A 351 3.49 7.38 -11.29
C PHE A 351 2.70 6.38 -10.44
N MET A 352 1.92 6.85 -9.47
CA MET A 352 1.11 5.98 -8.60
C MET A 352 0.04 5.23 -9.39
N MET A 353 -0.65 5.90 -10.32
CA MET A 353 -1.66 5.25 -11.17
C MET A 353 -1.05 4.09 -11.97
N LEU A 354 0.09 4.31 -12.64
CA LEU A 354 0.76 3.26 -13.42
C LEU A 354 1.20 2.09 -12.54
N ASN A 355 1.72 2.37 -11.35
CA ASN A 355 2.10 1.32 -10.40
C ASN A 355 0.88 0.52 -9.91
N THR A 356 -0.24 1.17 -9.59
CA THR A 356 -1.47 0.46 -9.19
C THR A 356 -2.03 -0.40 -10.32
N VAL A 357 -1.99 0.10 -11.57
CA VAL A 357 -2.33 -0.71 -12.75
C VAL A 357 -1.41 -1.93 -12.85
N GLY A 358 -0.11 -1.74 -12.64
CA GLY A 358 0.86 -2.85 -12.59
C GLY A 358 0.47 -3.89 -11.53
N THR A 359 0.19 -3.46 -10.31
CA THR A 359 -0.24 -4.34 -9.21
C THR A 359 -1.48 -5.15 -9.58
N LEU A 360 -2.53 -4.49 -10.07
CA LEU A 360 -3.78 -5.15 -10.45
C LEU A 360 -3.59 -6.19 -11.57
N LEU A 361 -2.79 -5.86 -12.58
CA LEU A 361 -2.44 -6.81 -13.64
C LEU A 361 -1.66 -8.00 -13.09
N GLY A 362 -0.75 -7.76 -12.13
CA GLY A 362 -0.01 -8.81 -11.46
C GLY A 362 -0.88 -9.73 -10.62
N GLU A 363 -1.82 -9.17 -9.86
CA GLU A 363 -2.78 -9.93 -9.05
C GLU A 363 -3.61 -10.89 -9.90
N LEU A 364 -4.22 -10.39 -10.99
CA LEU A 364 -5.04 -11.22 -11.87
C LEU A 364 -4.20 -12.22 -12.67
N ALA A 365 -3.08 -11.76 -13.26
CA ALA A 365 -2.25 -12.63 -14.08
C ALA A 365 -1.64 -13.77 -13.26
N ALA A 366 -1.27 -13.51 -12.01
CA ALA A 366 -0.73 -14.50 -11.09
C ALA A 366 -1.81 -15.52 -10.68
N GLY A 367 -3.03 -15.06 -10.36
CA GLY A 367 -4.15 -15.95 -10.06
C GLY A 367 -4.46 -16.90 -11.21
N VAL A 368 -4.55 -16.36 -12.44
CA VAL A 368 -4.77 -17.18 -13.62
C VAL A 368 -3.60 -18.13 -13.89
N LEU A 369 -2.36 -17.65 -13.81
CA LEU A 369 -1.19 -18.47 -14.12
C LEU A 369 -1.00 -19.63 -13.12
N SER A 370 -1.38 -19.43 -11.86
CA SER A 370 -1.32 -20.46 -10.82
C SER A 370 -2.25 -21.66 -11.07
N GLU A 371 -3.27 -21.52 -11.92
CA GLU A 371 -4.13 -22.63 -12.32
C GLU A 371 -3.45 -23.58 -13.32
N PHE A 372 -2.44 -23.11 -14.05
CA PHE A 372 -1.77 -23.87 -15.12
C PHE A 372 -0.39 -24.37 -14.74
N ILE A 373 0.32 -23.69 -13.84
CA ILE A 373 1.68 -24.07 -13.41
C ILE A 373 1.82 -23.92 -11.88
N PRO A 374 2.78 -24.66 -11.25
CA PRO A 374 3.00 -24.55 -9.81
C PRO A 374 3.23 -23.11 -9.35
N MET A 375 2.62 -22.70 -8.23
CA MET A 375 2.65 -21.33 -7.71
C MET A 375 4.06 -20.73 -7.62
N ARG A 376 5.05 -21.49 -7.12
CA ARG A 376 6.44 -21.03 -7.06
C ARG A 376 7.03 -20.75 -8.43
N ALA A 377 6.66 -21.52 -9.45
CA ALA A 377 7.10 -21.29 -10.82
C ALA A 377 6.42 -20.05 -11.41
N ALA A 378 5.11 -19.88 -11.16
CA ALA A 378 4.35 -18.70 -11.57
C ALA A 378 4.99 -17.42 -10.97
N LEU A 379 5.27 -17.42 -9.67
CA LEU A 379 5.95 -16.29 -9.02
C LEU A 379 7.32 -16.00 -9.63
N SER A 380 8.13 -17.05 -9.86
CA SER A 380 9.45 -16.90 -10.47
C SER A 380 9.40 -16.24 -11.85
N VAL A 381 8.38 -16.54 -12.68
CA VAL A 381 8.22 -15.89 -13.99
C VAL A 381 8.09 -14.39 -13.88
N PHE A 382 7.24 -13.88 -12.98
CA PHE A 382 7.06 -12.44 -12.78
C PHE A 382 8.34 -11.77 -12.23
N LEU A 383 9.03 -12.43 -11.33
CA LEU A 383 10.22 -11.88 -10.67
C LEU A 383 11.46 -11.94 -11.58
N ILE A 384 11.64 -12.98 -12.36
CA ILE A 384 12.68 -13.04 -13.39
C ILE A 384 12.42 -11.98 -14.47
N PHE A 385 11.15 -11.80 -14.88
CA PHE A 385 10.78 -10.71 -15.77
C PHE A 385 11.12 -9.33 -15.16
N SER A 386 10.88 -9.13 -13.87
CA SER A 386 11.30 -7.91 -13.15
C SER A 386 12.83 -7.75 -13.12
N ALA A 387 13.59 -8.82 -12.86
CA ALA A 387 15.05 -8.77 -12.86
C ALA A 387 15.62 -8.42 -14.25
N VAL A 388 15.11 -9.06 -15.30
CA VAL A 388 15.48 -8.76 -16.70
C VAL A 388 15.12 -7.31 -17.04
N SER A 389 13.92 -6.87 -16.64
CA SER A 389 13.47 -5.49 -16.85
C SER A 389 14.37 -4.46 -16.15
N ALA A 390 14.92 -4.77 -14.96
CA ALA A 390 15.92 -3.92 -14.30
C ALA A 390 17.15 -3.72 -15.19
N ILE A 391 17.68 -4.80 -15.76
CA ILE A 391 18.87 -4.75 -16.60
C ILE A 391 18.56 -4.02 -17.92
N VAL A 392 17.46 -4.38 -18.58
CA VAL A 392 17.12 -3.84 -19.91
C VAL A 392 16.64 -2.38 -19.82
N ILE A 393 15.72 -2.08 -18.90
CA ILE A 393 15.12 -0.75 -18.81
C ILE A 393 16.03 0.22 -18.05
N ILE A 394 16.47 -0.11 -16.84
CA ILE A 394 17.33 0.77 -16.04
C ILE A 394 18.76 0.73 -16.55
N GLY A 395 19.33 -0.45 -16.73
CA GLY A 395 20.70 -0.63 -17.23
C GLY A 395 20.87 -0.12 -18.66
N GLY A 396 19.97 -0.46 -19.59
CA GLY A 396 19.98 -0.01 -20.98
C GLY A 396 19.81 1.51 -21.14
N ASN A 397 19.06 2.15 -20.24
CA ASN A 397 18.87 3.61 -20.23
C ASN A 397 19.87 4.33 -19.27
N LYS A 398 21.04 3.77 -19.01
CA LYS A 398 22.04 4.36 -18.12
C LYS A 398 22.31 5.83 -18.40
N LYS A 399 22.38 6.25 -19.68
CA LYS A 399 22.64 7.64 -20.08
C LYS A 399 21.60 8.63 -19.51
N HIS A 400 20.36 8.19 -19.31
CA HIS A 400 19.26 9.04 -18.84
C HIS A 400 18.96 8.83 -17.36
N VAL A 401 19.13 7.59 -16.83
CA VAL A 401 18.80 7.25 -15.44
C VAL A 401 19.96 7.57 -14.50
N ALA A 402 21.23 7.38 -14.91
CA ALA A 402 22.37 7.65 -14.04
C ALA A 402 22.48 9.14 -13.63
N PRO A 403 22.26 10.14 -14.52
CA PRO A 403 22.22 11.54 -14.10
C PRO A 403 21.07 11.86 -13.14
N LEU A 404 19.94 11.12 -13.21
CA LEU A 404 18.82 11.26 -12.31
C LEU A 404 19.15 10.71 -10.91
N TYR A 405 19.73 9.51 -10.83
CA TYR A 405 20.01 8.83 -9.56
C TYR A 405 21.26 9.37 -8.85
N ASN A 406 22.28 9.76 -9.60
CA ASN A 406 23.57 10.20 -9.06
C ASN A 406 23.58 11.66 -8.60
N ARG A 407 22.41 12.30 -8.47
CA ARG A 407 22.31 13.64 -7.91
C ARG A 407 22.64 13.66 -6.41
N ASN A 408 23.26 14.74 -5.98
CA ASN A 408 23.29 15.12 -4.58
C ASN A 408 21.90 15.68 -4.26
N ALA A 409 21.09 14.95 -3.53
CA ALA A 409 19.80 15.39 -3.02
C ALA A 409 19.93 15.66 -1.54
#